data_e6450fbd1e29fd6c871e76fe8a3b8c51
#
_entry.id   e6450fbd1e29fd6c871e76fe8a3b8c51
#
_cell.length_a   1.000
_cell.length_b   1.000
_cell.length_c   1.000
_cell.angle_alpha   90.00
_cell.angle_beta   90.00
_cell.angle_gamma   90.00
#
_symmetry.space_group_name_H-M   'P 1'
#
loop_
_entity.id
_entity.type
_entity.pdbx_description
1 polymer ?
#
loop_
_entity_poly.entity_id
_entity_poly.type
_entity_poly.pdbx_seq_one_letter_code
_entity_poly.pdbx_strand_id
1 'polypeptide(L)'
;AMAAPKSHFGAARAVPDGGSLTVIATALVETESRMDDVIFEEFKGTGNAELRLVRELADRRIYPAVDVAASGTRREELLATPEVVSARQELRRRLVGLPASQGMETLLGLLRRSKSNAELLKPA
;
A
#
# COMPACT_ATOMS: atom_id res chain seq x y z
N ALA A 1 -15.07 14.37 17.97
CA ALA A 1 -15.67 14.25 16.63
C ALA A 1 -15.15 13.03 15.87
N MET A 2 -13.93 12.52 16.14
CA MET A 2 -13.31 11.38 15.43
C MET A 2 -13.60 9.99 16.02
N ALA A 3 -14.29 9.89 17.14
CA ALA A 3 -14.50 8.60 17.85
C ALA A 3 -15.29 7.58 17.01
N ALA A 4 -16.38 7.98 16.37
CA ALA A 4 -17.20 7.08 15.56
C ALA A 4 -16.47 6.60 14.28
N PRO A 5 -15.85 7.47 13.46
CA PRO A 5 -15.03 7.02 12.31
C PRO A 5 -13.89 6.09 12.71
N LYS A 6 -13.18 6.36 13.80
CA LYS A 6 -12.12 5.48 14.33
C LYS A 6 -12.66 4.12 14.73
N SER A 7 -13.81 4.07 15.43
CA SER A 7 -14.45 2.82 15.82
C SER A 7 -14.87 1.98 14.62
N HIS A 8 -15.45 2.60 13.59
CA HIS A 8 -15.82 1.91 12.35
C HIS A 8 -14.59 1.36 11.63
N PHE A 9 -13.55 2.17 11.47
CA PHE A 9 -12.32 1.73 10.82
C PHE A 9 -11.60 0.65 11.61
N GLY A 10 -11.60 0.75 12.94
CA GLY A 10 -11.02 -0.26 13.85
C GLY A 10 -11.85 -1.54 13.99
N ALA A 11 -13.03 -1.63 13.37
CA ALA A 11 -13.87 -2.82 13.38
C ALA A 11 -13.38 -3.94 12.44
N ALA A 12 -12.46 -3.64 11.51
CA ALA A 12 -11.89 -4.63 10.60
C ALA A 12 -11.20 -5.75 11.38
N ARG A 13 -11.65 -6.99 11.16
CA ARG A 13 -11.10 -8.18 11.85
C ARG A 13 -11.54 -9.49 11.19
N ALA A 14 -10.77 -10.53 11.42
CA ALA A 14 -11.23 -11.91 11.26
C ALA A 14 -11.80 -12.40 12.59
N VAL A 15 -12.93 -13.11 12.55
CA VAL A 15 -13.62 -13.64 13.73
C VAL A 15 -13.39 -15.15 13.76
N PRO A 16 -12.88 -15.72 14.87
CA PRO A 16 -12.79 -17.18 15.01
C PRO A 16 -14.18 -17.81 14.82
N ASP A 17 -14.24 -18.88 14.03
CA ASP A 17 -15.48 -19.61 13.69
C ASP A 17 -16.58 -18.75 13.01
N GLY A 18 -16.22 -17.55 12.58
CA GLY A 18 -17.09 -16.61 11.89
C GLY A 18 -16.55 -16.27 10.52
N GLY A 19 -16.84 -15.13 10.02
CA GLY A 19 -16.28 -14.58 8.79
C GLY A 19 -15.16 -13.56 9.08
N SER A 20 -14.96 -12.67 8.12
CA SER A 20 -14.07 -11.53 8.27
C SER A 20 -14.75 -10.25 7.78
N LEU A 21 -14.39 -9.14 8.39
CA LEU A 21 -14.78 -7.81 7.95
C LEU A 21 -13.55 -7.08 7.42
N THR A 22 -13.57 -6.77 6.13
CA THR A 22 -12.59 -5.91 5.50
C THR A 22 -13.16 -4.51 5.33
N VAL A 23 -12.41 -3.50 5.77
CA VAL A 23 -12.78 -2.09 5.63
C VAL A 23 -11.76 -1.41 4.73
N ILE A 24 -12.25 -0.78 3.67
CA ILE A 24 -11.45 0.06 2.77
C ILE A 24 -11.90 1.50 2.99
N ALA A 25 -10.98 2.35 3.42
CA ALA A 25 -11.23 3.77 3.64
C ALA A 25 -10.26 4.61 2.81
N THR A 26 -10.74 5.75 2.34
CA THR A 26 -9.90 6.75 1.66
C THR A 26 -9.76 7.98 2.53
N ALA A 27 -8.57 8.58 2.52
CA ALA A 27 -8.29 9.85 3.18
C ALA A 27 -7.53 10.76 2.22
N LEU A 28 -7.89 12.04 2.23
CA LEU A 28 -7.13 13.05 1.50
C LEU A 28 -5.88 13.43 2.29
N VAL A 29 -4.79 13.65 1.57
CA VAL A 29 -3.52 14.12 2.12
C VAL A 29 -3.00 15.30 1.30
N GLU A 30 -2.11 16.10 1.90
CA GLU A 30 -1.48 17.25 1.21
C GLU A 30 -2.51 18.27 0.68
N THR A 31 -3.53 18.55 1.49
CA THR A 31 -4.62 19.49 1.15
C THR A 31 -4.44 20.86 1.75
N GLU A 32 -3.33 21.10 2.46
CA GLU A 32 -3.08 22.29 3.29
C GLU A 32 -4.08 22.44 4.47
N SER A 33 -4.92 21.46 4.71
CA SER A 33 -5.87 21.40 5.81
C SER A 33 -5.29 20.63 7.00
N ARG A 34 -5.11 21.30 8.13
CA ARG A 34 -4.70 20.64 9.39
C ARG A 34 -5.66 19.55 9.84
N MET A 35 -6.94 19.67 9.50
CA MET A 35 -7.94 18.67 9.85
C MET A 35 -7.72 17.38 9.05
N ASP A 36 -7.40 17.49 7.77
CA ASP A 36 -7.12 16.32 6.92
C ASP A 36 -5.86 15.59 7.39
N ASP A 37 -4.83 16.32 7.80
CA ASP A 37 -3.62 15.74 8.39
C ASP A 37 -3.91 14.97 9.68
N VAL A 38 -4.74 15.53 10.56
CA VAL A 38 -5.16 14.85 11.80
C VAL A 38 -5.95 13.58 11.49
N ILE A 39 -6.88 13.63 10.54
CA ILE A 39 -7.68 12.47 10.11
C ILE A 39 -6.76 11.38 9.56
N PHE A 40 -5.82 11.75 8.71
CA PHE A 40 -4.87 10.81 8.13
C PHE A 40 -4.01 10.12 9.19
N GLU A 41 -3.40 10.88 10.11
CA GLU A 41 -2.57 10.33 11.18
C GLU A 41 -3.36 9.41 12.12
N GLU A 42 -4.60 9.74 12.43
CA GLU A 42 -5.48 8.91 13.24
C GLU A 42 -5.81 7.56 12.55
N PHE A 43 -6.04 7.55 11.25
CA PHE A 43 -6.29 6.31 10.50
C PHE A 43 -5.02 5.51 10.24
N LYS A 44 -3.89 6.16 10.02
CA LYS A 44 -2.60 5.52 9.82
C LYS A 44 -2.20 4.61 10.99
N GLY A 45 -2.51 5.00 12.22
CA GLY A 45 -2.27 4.18 13.41
C GLY A 45 -3.16 2.93 13.49
N THR A 46 -4.28 2.88 12.79
CA THR A 46 -5.29 1.83 12.88
C THR A 46 -5.26 0.86 11.70
N GLY A 47 -4.87 1.32 10.50
CA GLY A 47 -4.89 0.52 9.28
C GLY A 47 -3.85 -0.59 9.25
N ASN A 48 -4.18 -1.72 8.59
CA ASN A 48 -3.27 -2.84 8.37
C ASN A 48 -2.45 -2.68 7.09
N ALA A 49 -2.97 -1.98 6.11
CA ALA A 49 -2.32 -1.69 4.84
C ALA A 49 -2.58 -0.25 4.43
N GLU A 50 -1.60 0.35 3.78
CA GLU A 50 -1.68 1.70 3.26
C GLU A 50 -1.25 1.69 1.79
N LEU A 51 -2.12 2.22 0.92
CA LEU A 51 -1.81 2.47 -0.47
C LEU A 51 -1.75 3.98 -0.68
N ARG A 52 -0.56 4.53 -0.84
CA ARG A 52 -0.35 5.95 -1.02
C ARG A 52 -0.27 6.31 -2.50
N LEU A 53 -1.08 7.28 -2.90
CA LEU A 53 -1.03 7.86 -4.24
C LEU A 53 -0.24 9.17 -4.20
N VAL A 54 0.43 9.47 -5.30
CA VAL A 54 1.28 10.65 -5.42
C VAL A 54 0.93 11.45 -6.67
N ARG A 55 0.74 12.76 -6.51
CA ARG A 55 0.33 13.65 -7.60
C ARG A 55 1.35 13.71 -8.73
N GLU A 56 2.64 13.73 -8.42
CA GLU A 56 3.71 13.79 -9.42
C GLU A 56 3.59 12.70 -10.49
N LEU A 57 3.21 11.48 -10.11
CA LEU A 57 3.00 10.38 -11.06
C LEU A 57 1.77 10.62 -11.95
N ALA A 58 0.68 11.12 -11.36
CA ALA A 58 -0.54 11.45 -12.09
C ALA A 58 -0.31 12.59 -13.09
N ASP A 59 0.45 13.62 -12.71
CA ASP A 59 0.82 14.73 -13.59
C ASP A 59 1.64 14.26 -14.80
N ARG A 60 2.45 13.24 -14.61
CA ARG A 60 3.21 12.55 -15.69
C ARG A 60 2.40 11.49 -16.42
N ARG A 61 1.12 11.31 -16.11
CA ARG A 61 0.25 10.29 -16.70
C ARG A 61 0.73 8.85 -16.45
N ILE A 62 1.44 8.62 -15.36
CA ILE A 62 1.87 7.29 -14.90
C ILE A 62 0.80 6.74 -13.97
N TYR A 63 0.09 5.72 -14.41
CA TYR A 63 -1.00 5.10 -13.66
C TYR A 63 -0.79 3.59 -13.49
N PRO A 64 -1.17 3.03 -12.33
CA PRO A 64 -1.66 3.71 -11.12
C PRO A 64 -0.58 4.60 -10.49
N ALA A 65 -0.99 5.77 -9.98
CA ALA A 65 -0.07 6.78 -9.42
C ALA A 65 0.36 6.41 -7.99
N VAL A 66 0.85 5.19 -7.78
CA VAL A 66 1.18 4.62 -6.48
C VAL A 66 2.63 4.93 -6.10
N ASP A 67 2.81 5.47 -4.91
CA ASP A 67 4.13 5.55 -4.27
C ASP A 67 4.47 4.19 -3.66
N VAL A 68 5.33 3.45 -4.33
CA VAL A 68 5.75 2.10 -3.88
C VAL A 68 6.55 2.16 -2.58
N ALA A 69 7.31 3.24 -2.36
CA ALA A 69 8.12 3.41 -1.16
C ALA A 69 7.25 3.69 0.08
N ALA A 70 6.25 4.56 -0.06
CA ALA A 70 5.37 4.96 1.02
C ALA A 70 4.20 3.98 1.27
N SER A 71 3.89 3.08 0.32
CA SER A 71 2.84 2.09 0.44
C SER A 71 3.35 0.82 1.13
N GLY A 72 2.51 0.10 1.85
CA GLY A 72 2.92 -1.13 2.50
C GLY A 72 1.81 -1.83 3.27
N THR A 73 2.12 -3.03 3.75
CA THR A 73 1.24 -3.88 4.55
C THR A 73 1.96 -4.25 5.84
N ARG A 74 1.27 -4.12 6.97
CA ARG A 74 1.79 -4.59 8.26
C ARG A 74 1.72 -6.10 8.35
N ARG A 75 2.64 -6.69 9.10
CA ARG A 75 2.66 -8.13 9.38
C ARG A 75 2.58 -8.98 8.10
N GLU A 76 3.35 -8.58 7.09
CA GLU A 76 3.38 -9.26 5.77
C GLU A 76 3.70 -10.76 5.90
N GLU A 77 4.47 -11.13 6.91
CA GLU A 77 4.81 -12.51 7.25
C GLU A 77 3.61 -13.40 7.59
N LEU A 78 2.47 -12.81 7.95
CA LEU A 78 1.22 -13.54 8.20
C LEU A 78 0.41 -13.79 6.92
N LEU A 79 0.77 -13.14 5.81
CA LEU A 79 0.01 -13.14 4.56
C LEU A 79 0.70 -13.93 3.43
N ALA A 80 1.96 -14.27 3.60
CA ALA A 80 2.75 -14.93 2.57
C ALA A 80 3.83 -15.82 3.20
N THR A 81 4.35 -16.77 2.42
CA THR A 81 5.47 -17.62 2.86
C THR A 81 6.76 -16.80 2.98
N PRO A 82 7.73 -17.25 3.78
CA PRO A 82 9.01 -16.55 3.94
C PRO A 82 9.72 -16.25 2.62
N GLU A 83 9.65 -17.16 1.66
CA GLU A 83 10.27 -17.02 0.33
C GLU A 83 9.62 -15.90 -0.46
N VAL A 84 8.29 -15.82 -0.43
CA VAL A 84 7.50 -14.77 -1.09
C VAL A 84 7.76 -13.41 -0.44
N VAL A 85 7.82 -13.36 0.89
CA VAL A 85 8.15 -12.13 1.63
C VAL A 85 9.55 -11.65 1.26
N SER A 86 10.54 -12.54 1.25
CA SER A 86 11.92 -12.21 0.87
C SER A 86 12.01 -11.68 -0.57
N ALA A 87 11.34 -12.34 -1.51
CA ALA A 87 11.31 -11.91 -2.91
C ALA A 87 10.64 -10.53 -3.11
N ARG A 88 9.56 -10.26 -2.38
CA ARG A 88 8.90 -8.94 -2.38
C ARG A 88 9.80 -7.86 -1.80
N GLN A 89 10.49 -8.14 -0.71
CA GLN A 89 11.42 -7.20 -0.09
C GLN A 89 12.61 -6.89 -1.02
N GLU A 90 13.13 -7.87 -1.74
CA GLU A 90 14.17 -7.67 -2.72
C GLU A 90 13.71 -6.78 -3.88
N LEU A 91 12.55 -7.08 -4.47
CA LEU A 91 11.95 -6.24 -5.50
C LEU A 91 11.75 -4.80 -4.99
N ARG A 92 11.20 -4.66 -3.77
CA ARG A 92 10.98 -3.34 -3.16
C ARG A 92 12.28 -2.57 -2.97
N ARG A 93 13.35 -3.20 -2.49
CA ARG A 93 14.66 -2.54 -2.33
C ARG A 93 15.18 -1.96 -3.65
N ARG A 94 15.02 -2.68 -4.76
CA ARG A 94 15.41 -2.20 -6.09
C ARG A 94 14.59 -0.99 -6.54
N LEU A 95 13.29 -0.98 -6.24
CA LEU A 95 12.40 0.09 -6.67
C LEU A 95 12.55 1.36 -5.81
N VAL A 96 12.69 1.20 -4.49
CA VAL A 96 12.82 2.32 -3.54
C VAL A 96 14.11 3.13 -3.72
N GLY A 97 15.15 2.52 -4.27
CA GLY A 97 16.40 3.21 -4.63
C GLY A 97 16.30 4.13 -5.85
N LEU A 98 15.17 4.13 -6.57
CA LEU A 98 14.92 4.93 -7.75
C LEU A 98 14.01 6.12 -7.44
N PRO A 99 14.06 7.21 -8.24
CA PRO A 99 13.02 8.24 -8.20
C PRO A 99 11.62 7.62 -8.38
N ALA A 100 10.59 8.17 -7.74
CA ALA A 100 9.24 7.59 -7.70
C ALA A 100 8.67 7.24 -9.09
N SER A 101 8.88 8.13 -10.07
CA SER A 101 8.46 7.90 -11.47
C SER A 101 9.17 6.71 -12.10
N GLN A 102 10.49 6.63 -11.94
CA GLN A 102 11.30 5.53 -12.47
C GLN A 102 10.97 4.20 -11.78
N GLY A 103 10.80 4.22 -10.46
CA GLY A 103 10.39 3.04 -9.69
C GLY A 103 9.06 2.48 -10.18
N MET A 104 8.06 3.36 -10.38
CA MET A 104 6.74 2.94 -10.84
C MET A 104 6.76 2.46 -12.30
N GLU A 105 7.44 3.15 -13.20
CA GLU A 105 7.60 2.71 -14.60
C GLU A 105 8.31 1.35 -14.70
N THR A 106 9.35 1.15 -13.89
CA THR A 106 10.06 -0.14 -13.79
C THR A 106 9.12 -1.24 -13.32
N LEU A 107 8.36 -1.00 -12.27
CA LEU A 107 7.37 -1.96 -11.76
C LEU A 107 6.30 -2.28 -12.81
N LEU A 108 5.76 -1.28 -13.48
CA LEU A 108 4.79 -1.48 -14.56
C LEU A 108 5.38 -2.29 -15.72
N GLY A 109 6.62 -2.05 -16.07
CA GLY A 109 7.34 -2.82 -17.09
C GLY A 109 7.51 -4.30 -16.69
N LEU A 110 7.80 -4.58 -15.43
CA LEU A 110 7.88 -5.94 -14.90
C LEU A 110 6.51 -6.62 -14.89
N LEU A 111 5.47 -5.92 -14.42
CA LEU A 111 4.09 -6.44 -14.38
C LEU A 111 3.57 -6.80 -15.78
N ARG A 112 3.84 -5.98 -16.79
CA ARG A 112 3.41 -6.25 -18.18
C ARG A 112 4.07 -7.48 -18.79
N ARG A 113 5.26 -7.83 -18.35
CA ARG A 113 6.02 -8.99 -18.83
C ARG A 113 5.74 -10.28 -18.05
N SER A 114 5.16 -10.16 -16.86
CA SER A 114 4.87 -11.27 -15.97
C SER A 114 3.41 -11.69 -16.08
N LYS A 115 3.15 -12.98 -16.20
CA LYS A 115 1.79 -13.53 -16.26
C LYS A 115 1.16 -13.72 -14.88
N SER A 116 1.97 -13.67 -13.82
CA SER A 116 1.54 -13.84 -12.43
C SER A 116 2.52 -13.21 -11.45
N ASN A 117 2.08 -13.00 -10.21
CA ASN A 117 2.96 -12.55 -9.13
C ASN A 117 4.10 -13.54 -8.85
N ALA A 118 3.85 -14.84 -9.01
CA ALA A 118 4.88 -15.85 -8.83
C ALA A 118 6.00 -15.72 -9.89
N GLU A 119 5.65 -15.36 -11.13
CA GLU A 119 6.62 -15.09 -12.18
C GLU A 119 7.38 -13.79 -11.95
N LEU A 120 6.66 -12.72 -11.53
CA LEU A 120 7.23 -11.42 -11.19
C LEU A 120 8.31 -11.52 -10.11
N LEU A 121 8.09 -12.39 -9.12
CA LEU A 121 8.95 -12.53 -7.95
C LEU A 121 10.07 -13.57 -8.11
N LYS A 122 10.21 -14.21 -9.28
CA LYS A 122 11.36 -15.08 -9.54
C LYS A 122 12.65 -14.27 -9.53
N PRO A 123 13.70 -14.77 -8.88
CA PRO A 123 15.02 -14.16 -9.04
C PRO A 123 15.42 -14.17 -10.51
N ALA A 124 16.00 -13.05 -10.94
CA ALA A 124 16.55 -12.91 -12.30
C ALA A 124 17.79 -13.78 -12.46
#